data_8a2abef7e0defd117011933b1c9d1e2d
#
_entry.id   8a2abef7e0defd117011933b1c9d1e2d
#
_cell.length_a   1.000
_cell.length_b   1.000
_cell.length_c   1.000
_cell.angle_alpha   90.00
_cell.angle_beta   90.00
_cell.angle_gamma   90.00
#
_symmetry.space_group_name_H-M   'P 1'
#
loop_
_entity.id
_entity.type
_entity.pdbx_description
1 polymer ?
#
loop_
_entity_poly.entity_id
_entity_poly.type
_entity_poly.pdbx_seq_one_letter_code
_entity_poly.pdbx_strand_id
1 'polypeptide(L)'
;MPVVNQKAEKIVKAMKRKKKSFNRLYGDDAKSVMYATANKLAQKEQVHKVMYYKDFIKLVEGNPTTRMLSKAKTKTTGNMSADRGTDEKANRAKRKSLEKDFKKKGIGFKKGVGEYKYSSGEGTGREVSYQTTPAKGMSKRRFGKVMRRLGRKHGQESVITKKAGKPARLHDTESKQGKSAKSFTLGKAKAGKNPKGEGETSGTKVRGGKLGKTNKPAMHYGK
;
A
#
# COMPACT_ATOMS: atom_id res chain seq x y z
N MET A 1 -7.73 -29.77 -18.04
CA MET A 1 -8.58 -29.17 -19.08
C MET A 1 -7.75 -28.95 -20.34
N PRO A 2 -8.20 -29.36 -21.51
CA PRO A 2 -7.53 -29.08 -22.77
C PRO A 2 -7.60 -27.60 -23.12
N VAL A 3 -6.65 -27.14 -23.92
CA VAL A 3 -6.59 -25.75 -24.40
C VAL A 3 -7.53 -25.61 -25.59
N VAL A 4 -8.39 -24.60 -25.57
CA VAL A 4 -9.47 -24.44 -26.57
C VAL A 4 -8.96 -23.98 -27.94
N ASN A 5 -7.78 -23.35 -28.03
CA ASN A 5 -7.18 -22.90 -29.27
C ASN A 5 -5.68 -22.58 -29.14
N GLN A 6 -4.98 -22.41 -30.28
CA GLN A 6 -3.54 -22.08 -30.32
C GLN A 6 -3.17 -20.80 -29.55
N LYS A 7 -4.08 -19.83 -29.43
CA LYS A 7 -3.83 -18.59 -28.67
C LYS A 7 -3.79 -18.88 -27.16
N ALA A 8 -4.72 -19.69 -26.65
CA ALA A 8 -4.74 -20.11 -25.27
C ALA A 8 -3.45 -20.89 -24.93
N GLU A 9 -2.96 -21.71 -25.86
CA GLU A 9 -1.71 -22.45 -25.68
C GLU A 9 -0.48 -21.54 -25.53
N LYS A 10 -0.37 -20.50 -26.36
CA LYS A 10 0.68 -19.47 -26.24
C LYS A 10 0.63 -18.78 -24.88
N ILE A 11 -0.57 -18.45 -24.39
CA ILE A 11 -0.77 -17.85 -23.08
C ILE A 11 -0.34 -18.81 -21.97
N VAL A 12 -0.75 -20.06 -22.03
CA VAL A 12 -0.32 -21.10 -21.07
C VAL A 12 1.20 -21.28 -21.08
N LYS A 13 1.81 -21.31 -22.26
CA LYS A 13 3.28 -21.42 -22.39
C LYS A 13 4.02 -20.25 -21.74
N ALA A 14 3.48 -19.02 -21.88
CA ALA A 14 4.01 -17.83 -21.20
C ALA A 14 3.82 -17.91 -19.67
N MET A 15 2.67 -18.41 -19.20
CA MET A 15 2.37 -18.60 -17.78
C MET A 15 3.24 -19.69 -17.15
N LYS A 16 3.52 -20.79 -17.86
CA LYS A 16 4.40 -21.87 -17.40
C LYS A 16 5.83 -21.40 -17.06
N ARG A 17 6.33 -20.38 -17.74
CA ARG A 17 7.65 -19.78 -17.41
C ARG A 17 7.68 -19.16 -16.00
N LYS A 18 6.53 -18.90 -15.38
CA LYS A 18 6.37 -18.32 -14.06
C LYS A 18 5.65 -19.26 -13.08
N LYS A 19 5.74 -20.57 -13.29
CA LYS A 19 5.09 -21.62 -12.49
C LYS A 19 5.26 -21.45 -10.98
N LYS A 20 6.45 -21.04 -10.51
CA LYS A 20 6.72 -20.79 -9.08
C LYS A 20 5.77 -19.75 -8.47
N SER A 21 5.45 -18.68 -9.20
CA SER A 21 4.50 -17.64 -8.72
C SER A 21 3.07 -18.15 -8.66
N PHE A 22 2.65 -18.96 -9.62
CA PHE A 22 1.33 -19.58 -9.62
C PHE A 22 1.18 -20.59 -8.48
N ASN A 23 2.17 -21.46 -8.27
CA ASN A 23 2.15 -22.43 -7.17
C ASN A 23 2.09 -21.74 -5.81
N ARG A 24 2.78 -20.60 -5.65
CA ARG A 24 2.73 -19.81 -4.40
C ARG A 24 1.35 -19.18 -4.14
N LEU A 25 0.60 -18.85 -5.19
CA LEU A 25 -0.69 -18.18 -5.09
C LEU A 25 -1.87 -19.14 -4.96
N TYR A 26 -1.78 -20.29 -5.64
CA TYR A 26 -2.91 -21.20 -5.86
C TYR A 26 -2.61 -22.65 -5.43
N GLY A 27 -1.42 -22.94 -4.92
CA GLY A 27 -1.04 -24.28 -4.46
C GLY A 27 -1.25 -25.34 -5.55
N ASP A 28 -1.94 -26.41 -5.20
CA ASP A 28 -2.23 -27.55 -6.10
C ASP A 28 -3.15 -27.18 -7.26
N ASP A 29 -3.97 -26.12 -7.10
CA ASP A 29 -4.86 -25.61 -8.14
C ASP A 29 -4.16 -24.76 -9.21
N ALA A 30 -2.87 -24.45 -9.04
CA ALA A 30 -2.13 -23.56 -9.92
C ALA A 30 -2.23 -23.94 -11.40
N LYS A 31 -2.22 -25.22 -11.70
CA LYS A 31 -2.33 -25.73 -13.08
C LYS A 31 -3.72 -25.51 -13.66
N SER A 32 -4.76 -25.84 -12.93
CA SER A 32 -6.16 -25.67 -13.36
C SER A 32 -6.50 -24.20 -13.55
N VAL A 33 -6.07 -23.34 -12.63
CA VAL A 33 -6.24 -21.89 -12.72
C VAL A 33 -5.51 -21.28 -13.92
N MET A 34 -4.28 -21.73 -14.24
CA MET A 34 -3.57 -21.28 -15.43
C MET A 34 -4.35 -21.61 -16.71
N TYR A 35 -4.85 -22.83 -16.84
CA TYR A 35 -5.59 -23.25 -18.04
C TYR A 35 -6.96 -22.54 -18.15
N ALA A 36 -7.70 -22.44 -17.06
CA ALA A 36 -8.98 -21.73 -17.03
C ALA A 36 -8.82 -20.26 -17.40
N THR A 37 -7.79 -19.61 -16.88
CA THR A 37 -7.48 -18.21 -17.14
C THR A 37 -7.04 -18.00 -18.59
N ALA A 38 -6.20 -18.89 -19.14
CA ALA A 38 -5.76 -18.80 -20.53
C ALA A 38 -6.92 -18.96 -21.49
N ASN A 39 -7.83 -19.92 -21.25
CA ASN A 39 -9.04 -20.10 -22.06
C ASN A 39 -9.96 -18.88 -22.00
N LYS A 40 -10.21 -18.34 -20.80
CA LYS A 40 -11.03 -17.14 -20.61
C LYS A 40 -10.45 -15.91 -21.31
N LEU A 41 -9.13 -15.75 -21.30
CA LEU A 41 -8.44 -14.67 -21.98
C LEU A 41 -8.49 -14.84 -23.51
N ALA A 42 -8.27 -16.05 -24.00
CA ALA A 42 -8.35 -16.34 -25.45
C ALA A 42 -9.76 -16.14 -26.02
N GLN A 43 -10.81 -16.40 -25.23
CA GLN A 43 -12.21 -16.15 -25.60
C GLN A 43 -12.58 -14.65 -25.59
N LYS A 44 -11.99 -13.86 -24.69
CA LYS A 44 -12.24 -12.40 -24.66
C LYS A 44 -11.50 -11.63 -25.74
N GLU A 45 -10.46 -12.19 -26.32
CA GLU A 45 -9.66 -11.54 -27.34
C GLU A 45 -10.14 -11.87 -28.76
N GLN A 46 -11.26 -11.28 -29.18
CA GLN A 46 -11.44 -10.92 -30.59
C GLN A 46 -10.68 -9.64 -30.99
N VAL A 47 -9.87 -9.07 -30.10
CA VAL A 47 -9.08 -7.86 -30.33
C VAL A 47 -7.60 -8.12 -30.08
N HIS A 48 -6.80 -7.89 -31.12
CA HIS A 48 -5.35 -8.05 -31.22
C HIS A 48 -4.52 -7.37 -30.13
N LYS A 49 -4.42 -7.91 -28.91
CA LYS A 49 -3.37 -7.48 -27.98
C LYS A 49 -2.82 -8.64 -27.18
N VAL A 50 -1.57 -8.98 -27.46
CA VAL A 50 -0.78 -9.87 -26.58
C VAL A 50 -0.77 -9.28 -25.18
N MET A 51 -1.44 -9.92 -24.23
CA MET A 51 -1.44 -9.48 -22.86
C MET A 51 -0.10 -9.85 -22.24
N TYR A 52 0.72 -8.85 -21.93
CA TYR A 52 1.95 -9.06 -21.21
C TYR A 52 1.66 -9.55 -19.79
N TYR A 53 2.55 -10.39 -19.25
CA TYR A 53 2.46 -10.88 -17.86
C TYR A 53 2.19 -9.76 -16.83
N LYS A 54 2.71 -8.56 -17.07
CA LYS A 54 2.41 -7.37 -16.25
C LYS A 54 0.93 -7.00 -16.22
N ASP A 55 0.23 -7.17 -17.33
CA ASP A 55 -1.19 -6.83 -17.43
C ASP A 55 -2.06 -7.94 -16.86
N PHE A 56 -1.63 -9.19 -17.01
CA PHE A 56 -2.23 -10.34 -16.33
C PHE A 56 -2.14 -10.20 -14.80
N ILE A 57 -0.97 -9.88 -14.27
CA ILE A 57 -0.80 -9.62 -12.83
C ILE A 57 -1.71 -8.47 -12.36
N LYS A 58 -1.89 -7.42 -13.16
CA LYS A 58 -2.84 -6.34 -12.83
C LYS A 58 -4.28 -6.84 -12.79
N LEU A 59 -4.64 -7.75 -13.70
CA LEU A 59 -6.01 -8.30 -13.78
C LEU A 59 -6.33 -9.24 -12.60
N VAL A 60 -5.40 -10.13 -12.24
CA VAL A 60 -5.57 -11.15 -11.20
C VAL A 60 -5.30 -10.61 -9.80
N GLU A 61 -4.26 -9.78 -9.63
CA GLU A 61 -3.87 -9.24 -8.32
C GLU A 61 -4.57 -7.92 -7.98
N GLY A 62 -5.30 -7.33 -8.91
CA GLY A 62 -5.90 -6.01 -8.76
C GLY A 62 -4.86 -4.87 -8.72
N ASN A 63 -5.34 -3.66 -8.73
CA ASN A 63 -4.51 -2.46 -8.63
C ASN A 63 -3.79 -2.43 -7.28
N PRO A 64 -2.49 -2.08 -7.22
CA PRO A 64 -1.77 -1.91 -5.96
C PRO A 64 -2.49 -1.03 -4.93
N THR A 65 -3.20 0.00 -5.36
CA THR A 65 -4.01 0.86 -4.49
C THR A 65 -5.22 0.12 -3.93
N THR A 66 -5.89 -0.70 -4.75
CA THR A 66 -7.00 -1.55 -4.30
C THR A 66 -6.55 -2.53 -3.23
N ARG A 67 -5.36 -3.13 -3.37
CA ARG A 67 -4.77 -4.00 -2.33
C ARG A 67 -4.44 -3.25 -1.04
N MET A 68 -3.93 -2.02 -1.13
CA MET A 68 -3.70 -1.17 0.05
C MET A 68 -5.01 -0.83 0.74
N LEU A 69 -6.03 -0.45 -0.04
CA LEU A 69 -7.36 -0.14 0.47
C LEU A 69 -8.01 -1.36 1.13
N SER A 70 -7.94 -2.54 0.51
CA SER A 70 -8.45 -3.79 1.08
C SER A 70 -7.75 -4.11 2.40
N LYS A 71 -6.42 -4.02 2.46
CA LYS A 71 -5.67 -4.18 3.71
C LYS A 71 -6.09 -3.15 4.76
N ALA A 72 -6.24 -1.88 4.35
CA ALA A 72 -6.68 -0.83 5.26
C ALA A 72 -8.12 -1.05 5.76
N LYS A 73 -9.00 -1.68 5.00
CA LYS A 73 -10.36 -2.04 5.45
C LYS A 73 -10.36 -3.20 6.43
N THR A 74 -9.66 -4.28 6.13
CA THR A 74 -9.79 -5.59 6.80
C THR A 74 -8.75 -5.85 7.87
N LYS A 75 -7.52 -5.31 7.74
CA LYS A 75 -6.38 -5.61 8.62
C LYS A 75 -6.00 -4.44 9.52
N THR A 76 -5.20 -4.74 10.54
CA THR A 76 -4.51 -3.71 11.30
C THR A 76 -3.38 -3.15 10.44
N THR A 77 -3.34 -1.84 10.27
CA THR A 77 -2.36 -1.13 9.44
C THR A 77 -1.85 0.12 10.14
N GLY A 78 -0.70 0.61 9.71
CA GLY A 78 -0.18 1.91 10.08
C GLY A 78 0.37 2.64 8.88
N ASN A 79 0.34 3.95 8.89
CA ASN A 79 0.95 4.78 7.85
C ASN A 79 1.89 5.78 8.52
N MET A 80 3.06 5.94 7.94
CA MET A 80 4.05 6.94 8.34
C MET A 80 5.03 7.22 7.21
N SER A 81 5.73 8.34 7.30
CA SER A 81 6.84 8.73 6.45
C SER A 81 8.16 8.75 7.24
N ALA A 82 9.25 9.05 6.58
CA ALA A 82 10.52 9.47 7.17
C ALA A 82 11.03 10.76 6.53
N ASP A 83 10.28 11.31 5.57
CA ASP A 83 10.68 12.51 4.85
C ASP A 83 10.54 13.74 5.75
N ARG A 84 11.50 14.66 5.63
CA ARG A 84 11.52 15.94 6.33
C ARG A 84 12.23 16.97 5.48
N GLY A 85 11.54 18.08 5.22
CA GLY A 85 12.06 19.12 4.35
C GLY A 85 12.19 18.67 2.89
N THR A 86 12.90 19.43 2.10
CA THR A 86 13.02 19.28 0.64
C THR A 86 14.27 18.52 0.18
N ASP A 87 15.22 18.25 1.07
CA ASP A 87 16.46 17.53 0.72
C ASP A 87 16.18 16.05 0.46
N GLU A 88 16.13 15.67 -0.81
CA GLU A 88 15.87 14.30 -1.25
C GLU A 88 17.00 13.34 -0.86
N LYS A 89 18.26 13.80 -0.81
CA LYS A 89 19.39 12.94 -0.40
C LYS A 89 19.28 12.56 1.07
N ALA A 90 19.02 13.54 1.93
CA ALA A 90 18.77 13.31 3.36
C ALA A 90 17.53 12.46 3.58
N ASN A 91 16.43 12.74 2.87
CA ASN A 91 15.20 11.96 2.96
C ASN A 91 15.39 10.50 2.51
N ARG A 92 16.20 10.25 1.47
CA ARG A 92 16.55 8.88 1.06
C ARG A 92 17.29 8.12 2.16
N ALA A 93 18.22 8.77 2.87
CA ALA A 93 18.92 8.15 4.01
C ALA A 93 17.98 7.84 5.16
N LYS A 94 17.09 8.77 5.53
CA LYS A 94 16.06 8.59 6.56
C LYS A 94 15.10 7.45 6.21
N ARG A 95 14.65 7.35 4.95
CA ARG A 95 13.80 6.24 4.46
C ARG A 95 14.49 4.89 4.60
N LYS A 96 15.78 4.78 4.22
CA LYS A 96 16.56 3.54 4.39
C LYS A 96 16.66 3.15 5.87
N SER A 97 16.89 4.12 6.75
CA SER A 97 16.92 3.89 8.21
C SER A 97 15.57 3.37 8.73
N LEU A 98 14.46 3.99 8.33
CA LEU A 98 13.12 3.55 8.70
C LEU A 98 12.82 2.13 8.19
N GLU A 99 13.18 1.81 6.95
CA GLU A 99 13.01 0.47 6.38
C GLU A 99 13.82 -0.59 7.13
N LYS A 100 15.03 -0.26 7.56
CA LYS A 100 15.87 -1.12 8.42
C LYS A 100 15.16 -1.40 9.76
N ASP A 101 14.58 -0.37 10.36
CA ASP A 101 13.82 -0.52 11.61
C ASP A 101 12.56 -1.38 11.43
N PHE A 102 11.82 -1.24 10.33
CA PHE A 102 10.69 -2.10 10.02
C PHE A 102 11.12 -3.57 9.90
N LYS A 103 12.16 -3.84 9.13
CA LYS A 103 12.73 -5.20 8.96
C LYS A 103 13.16 -5.79 10.30
N LYS A 104 13.92 -5.04 11.13
CA LYS A 104 14.36 -5.47 12.46
C LYS A 104 13.20 -5.86 13.38
N LYS A 105 12.03 -5.23 13.21
CA LYS A 105 10.83 -5.50 14.02
C LYS A 105 9.86 -6.48 13.34
N GLY A 106 10.21 -7.04 12.19
CA GLY A 106 9.34 -7.93 11.41
C GLY A 106 8.08 -7.26 10.87
N ILE A 107 8.04 -5.92 10.80
CA ILE A 107 6.91 -5.15 10.31
C ILE A 107 6.91 -5.19 8.79
N GLY A 108 5.81 -5.70 8.22
CA GLY A 108 5.61 -5.64 6.78
C GLY A 108 5.31 -4.22 6.33
N PHE A 109 5.89 -3.78 5.20
CA PHE A 109 5.63 -2.45 4.68
C PHE A 109 5.53 -2.41 3.16
N LYS A 110 4.82 -1.40 2.66
CA LYS A 110 4.73 -1.07 1.24
C LYS A 110 4.86 0.44 1.07
N LYS A 111 5.73 0.84 0.13
CA LYS A 111 5.91 2.25 -0.25
C LYS A 111 4.73 2.75 -1.07
N GLY A 112 4.37 3.99 -0.82
CA GLY A 112 3.44 4.79 -1.60
C GLY A 112 3.87 6.24 -1.59
N VAL A 113 3.08 7.10 -2.19
CA VAL A 113 3.22 8.56 -2.11
C VAL A 113 2.07 9.08 -1.27
N GLY A 114 2.37 9.66 -0.13
CA GLY A 114 1.46 10.46 0.67
C GLY A 114 1.31 11.84 0.02
N GLU A 115 0.09 12.34 0.01
CA GLU A 115 -0.24 13.69 -0.46
C GLU A 115 -1.12 14.32 0.60
N TYR A 116 -0.77 15.49 1.07
CA TYR A 116 -1.55 16.24 2.04
C TYR A 116 -1.57 17.71 1.65
N LYS A 117 -2.67 18.37 1.96
CA LYS A 117 -2.87 19.79 1.73
C LYS A 117 -2.65 20.53 3.05
N TYR A 118 -1.78 21.52 3.06
CA TYR A 118 -1.57 22.37 4.22
C TYR A 118 -2.79 23.26 4.47
N SER A 119 -3.18 23.40 5.73
CA SER A 119 -4.27 24.29 6.14
C SER A 119 -3.92 25.77 5.99
N SER A 120 -2.62 26.09 6.00
CA SER A 120 -2.08 27.44 5.81
C SER A 120 -2.19 27.99 4.38
N GLY A 121 -2.73 27.23 3.44
CA GLY A 121 -2.78 27.65 2.03
C GLY A 121 -1.47 27.44 1.25
N GLU A 122 -0.42 26.93 1.89
CA GLU A 122 0.93 26.71 1.30
C GLU A 122 0.98 25.60 0.24
N GLY A 123 -0.17 25.10 -0.23
CA GLY A 123 -0.24 24.13 -1.30
C GLY A 123 -0.32 22.68 -0.81
N THR A 124 0.20 21.76 -1.62
CA THR A 124 0.12 20.32 -1.37
C THR A 124 1.50 19.72 -1.20
N GLY A 125 1.77 19.20 -0.02
CA GLY A 125 2.99 18.44 0.27
C GLY A 125 2.90 17.01 -0.29
N ARG A 126 4.04 16.47 -0.70
CA ARG A 126 4.18 15.07 -1.14
C ARG A 126 5.39 14.44 -0.48
N GLU A 127 5.20 13.24 0.03
CA GLU A 127 6.24 12.48 0.69
C GLU A 127 6.15 10.99 0.35
N VAL A 128 7.24 10.27 0.54
CA VAL A 128 7.19 8.81 0.47
C VAL A 128 6.57 8.28 1.75
N SER A 129 5.38 7.73 1.64
CA SER A 129 4.62 7.16 2.75
C SER A 129 4.69 5.63 2.73
N TYR A 130 4.69 5.03 3.91
CA TYR A 130 4.72 3.59 4.11
C TYR A 130 3.42 3.11 4.72
N GLN A 131 2.67 2.27 4.00
CA GLN A 131 1.64 1.47 4.64
C GLN A 131 2.29 0.25 5.27
N THR A 132 2.11 0.08 6.58
CA THR A 132 2.71 -0.99 7.37
C THR A 132 1.66 -1.96 7.90
N THR A 133 2.10 -3.19 8.18
CA THR A 133 1.29 -4.23 8.84
C THR A 133 2.09 -4.81 10.00
N PRO A 134 1.42 -5.23 11.11
CA PRO A 134 2.11 -5.81 12.24
C PRO A 134 2.88 -7.08 11.86
N ALA A 135 3.98 -7.34 12.58
CA ALA A 135 4.69 -8.61 12.50
C ALA A 135 3.78 -9.78 12.92
N LYS A 136 4.10 -10.99 12.47
CA LYS A 136 3.42 -12.21 12.90
C LYS A 136 3.47 -12.31 14.44
N GLY A 137 2.32 -12.55 15.08
CA GLY A 137 2.20 -12.62 16.54
C GLY A 137 2.19 -11.27 17.27
N MET A 138 2.41 -10.14 16.58
CA MET A 138 2.37 -8.84 17.24
C MET A 138 0.94 -8.39 17.51
N SER A 139 0.60 -8.12 18.78
CA SER A 139 -0.72 -7.63 19.16
C SER A 139 -1.00 -6.23 18.59
N LYS A 140 -2.28 -5.92 18.33
CA LYS A 140 -2.72 -4.61 17.81
C LYS A 140 -2.28 -3.44 18.71
N ARG A 141 -2.26 -3.65 20.05
CA ARG A 141 -1.81 -2.65 21.03
C ARG A 141 -0.30 -2.41 20.91
N ARG A 142 0.50 -3.49 20.86
CA ARG A 142 1.96 -3.43 20.69
C ARG A 142 2.33 -2.76 19.38
N PHE A 143 1.67 -3.11 18.28
CA PHE A 143 1.89 -2.47 16.98
C PHE A 143 1.69 -0.96 17.03
N GLY A 144 0.58 -0.47 17.61
CA GLY A 144 0.34 0.96 17.76
C GLY A 144 1.40 1.67 18.62
N LYS A 145 1.89 1.03 19.70
CA LYS A 145 3.01 1.57 20.49
C LYS A 145 4.31 1.66 19.68
N VAL A 146 4.60 0.61 18.88
CA VAL A 146 5.80 0.56 18.04
C VAL A 146 5.73 1.64 16.97
N MET A 147 4.60 1.82 16.28
CA MET A 147 4.44 2.86 15.27
C MET A 147 4.70 4.26 15.82
N ARG A 148 4.11 4.61 16.98
CA ARG A 148 4.36 5.91 17.63
C ARG A 148 5.82 6.09 18.04
N ARG A 149 6.48 5.03 18.55
CA ARG A 149 7.91 5.08 18.90
C ARG A 149 8.78 5.28 17.67
N LEU A 150 8.46 4.63 16.56
CA LEU A 150 9.16 4.83 15.29
C LEU A 150 8.91 6.23 14.74
N GLY A 151 7.67 6.75 14.83
CA GLY A 151 7.36 8.14 14.46
C GLY A 151 8.29 9.12 15.18
N ARG A 152 8.37 9.04 16.50
CA ARG A 152 9.29 9.87 17.29
C ARG A 152 10.75 9.69 16.90
N LYS A 153 11.22 8.45 16.75
CA LYS A 153 12.60 8.14 16.36
C LYS A 153 12.98 8.77 15.03
N HIS A 154 12.06 8.80 14.09
CA HIS A 154 12.28 9.34 12.75
C HIS A 154 11.78 10.77 12.57
N GLY A 155 11.50 11.47 13.68
CA GLY A 155 11.11 12.88 13.70
C GLY A 155 9.78 13.16 13.00
N GLN A 156 8.87 12.21 12.92
CA GLN A 156 7.54 12.45 12.34
C GLN A 156 6.66 13.18 13.33
N GLU A 157 5.89 14.16 12.84
CA GLU A 157 4.90 14.90 13.63
C GLU A 157 3.74 14.00 14.04
N SER A 158 3.36 13.13 13.13
CA SER A 158 2.24 12.23 13.36
C SER A 158 2.41 10.86 12.68
N VAL A 159 1.70 9.88 13.19
CA VAL A 159 1.56 8.57 12.56
C VAL A 159 0.09 8.13 12.57
N ILE A 160 -0.32 7.46 11.52
CA ILE A 160 -1.67 6.92 11.44
C ILE A 160 -1.62 5.44 11.83
N THR A 161 -2.54 5.01 12.69
CA THR A 161 -2.77 3.59 12.96
C THR A 161 -4.24 3.26 12.81
N LYS A 162 -4.51 2.05 12.33
CA LYS A 162 -5.86 1.53 12.17
C LYS A 162 -5.91 0.09 12.67
N LYS A 163 -6.82 -0.20 13.57
CA LYS A 163 -7.15 -1.57 13.96
C LYS A 163 -8.14 -2.17 12.96
N ALA A 164 -8.08 -3.49 12.73
CA ALA A 164 -9.07 -4.18 11.89
C ALA A 164 -10.49 -3.83 12.33
N GLY A 165 -11.37 -3.50 11.38
CA GLY A 165 -12.78 -3.16 11.64
C GLY A 165 -13.03 -1.80 12.33
N LYS A 166 -12.01 -1.09 12.80
CA LYS A 166 -12.16 0.21 13.49
C LYS A 166 -11.73 1.38 12.60
N PRO A 167 -12.16 2.61 12.89
CA PRO A 167 -11.65 3.81 12.24
C PRO A 167 -10.13 3.96 12.41
N ALA A 168 -9.49 4.66 11.48
CA ALA A 168 -8.11 5.08 11.60
C ALA A 168 -7.98 6.21 12.61
N ARG A 169 -6.84 6.25 13.28
CA ARG A 169 -6.49 7.31 14.25
C ARG A 169 -5.15 7.91 13.88
N LEU A 170 -5.09 9.22 13.84
CA LEU A 170 -3.86 9.99 13.81
C LEU A 170 -3.34 10.11 15.24
N HIS A 171 -2.07 9.89 15.44
CA HIS A 171 -1.38 10.06 16.72
C HIS A 171 -0.29 11.08 16.55
N ASP A 172 -0.35 12.12 17.33
CA ASP A 172 0.74 13.06 17.51
C ASP A 172 1.97 12.33 18.09
N THR A 173 3.12 12.58 17.51
CA THR A 173 4.41 11.99 17.90
C THR A 173 5.43 13.03 18.35
N GLU A 174 5.13 14.32 18.25
CA GLU A 174 6.01 15.42 18.72
C GLU A 174 5.89 15.65 20.22
N SER A 175 4.73 15.37 20.82
CA SER A 175 4.52 15.60 22.24
C SER A 175 5.56 14.85 23.08
N LYS A 176 6.27 15.59 23.93
CA LYS A 176 7.25 15.06 24.89
C LYS A 176 6.63 13.96 25.76
N GLN A 177 7.44 12.97 26.11
CA GLN A 177 7.05 11.89 27.01
C GLN A 177 6.36 12.46 28.27
N GLY A 178 5.16 11.94 28.58
CA GLY A 178 4.42 12.28 29.79
C GLY A 178 3.16 13.13 29.62
N LYS A 179 3.01 13.87 28.53
CA LYS A 179 1.72 14.48 28.18
C LYS A 179 0.95 13.55 27.26
N SER A 180 -0.33 13.38 27.53
CA SER A 180 -1.25 12.56 26.70
C SER A 180 -1.10 12.91 25.23
N ALA A 181 -0.43 12.07 24.45
CA ALA A 181 -0.28 12.29 23.03
C ALA A 181 -1.67 12.42 22.42
N LYS A 182 -2.00 13.59 21.91
CA LYS A 182 -3.30 13.85 21.28
C LYS A 182 -3.51 12.85 20.16
N SER A 183 -4.67 12.23 20.07
CA SER A 183 -5.02 11.34 18.98
C SER A 183 -6.40 11.67 18.45
N PHE A 184 -6.49 11.76 17.13
CA PHE A 184 -7.71 12.16 16.43
C PHE A 184 -8.25 10.97 15.64
N THR A 185 -9.57 10.83 15.57
CA THR A 185 -10.22 9.84 14.73
C THR A 185 -10.39 10.40 13.33
N LEU A 186 -9.72 9.78 12.35
CA LEU A 186 -9.79 10.16 10.94
C LEU A 186 -11.01 9.56 10.22
N GLY A 187 -11.42 8.35 10.60
CA GLY A 187 -12.52 7.65 9.95
C GLY A 187 -12.12 6.35 9.24
N LYS A 188 -13.00 5.87 8.35
CA LYS A 188 -12.79 4.62 7.61
C LYS A 188 -11.91 4.83 6.38
N ALA A 189 -11.24 3.75 5.92
CA ALA A 189 -10.50 3.79 4.66
C ALA A 189 -11.47 3.82 3.47
N LYS A 190 -11.34 4.80 2.62
CA LYS A 190 -12.16 5.06 1.43
C LYS A 190 -11.27 5.14 0.19
N ALA A 191 -11.83 4.84 -0.98
CA ALA A 191 -11.17 5.05 -2.26
C ALA A 191 -11.21 6.53 -2.65
N GLY A 192 -10.25 6.95 -3.46
CA GLY A 192 -10.15 8.32 -3.95
C GLY A 192 -9.34 9.24 -3.05
N LYS A 193 -9.37 10.53 -3.36
CA LYS A 193 -8.84 11.60 -2.51
C LYS A 193 -9.91 12.02 -1.50
N ASN A 194 -9.50 12.60 -0.38
CA ASN A 194 -10.45 13.19 0.55
C ASN A 194 -11.11 14.41 -0.13
N PRO A 195 -12.44 14.43 -0.27
CA PRO A 195 -13.15 15.55 -0.90
C PRO A 195 -13.00 16.87 -0.12
N LYS A 196 -12.84 16.82 1.18
CA LYS A 196 -12.61 18.02 2.01
C LYS A 196 -11.20 18.59 1.85
N GLY A 197 -10.24 17.79 1.36
CA GLY A 197 -8.93 18.26 0.92
C GLY A 197 -8.02 18.85 1.99
N GLU A 198 -8.37 18.76 3.27
CA GLU A 198 -7.63 19.37 4.36
C GLU A 198 -6.74 18.38 5.09
N GLY A 199 -5.54 18.82 5.44
CA GLY A 199 -4.62 18.16 6.32
C GLY A 199 -4.18 16.77 5.87
N GLU A 200 -3.80 15.96 6.82
CA GLU A 200 -3.22 14.62 6.67
C GLU A 200 -4.18 13.60 6.04
N THR A 201 -5.37 14.00 5.73
CA THR A 201 -6.42 13.14 5.15
C THR A 201 -6.42 13.10 3.63
N SER A 202 -5.52 13.83 2.98
CA SER A 202 -5.58 14.07 1.52
C SER A 202 -5.40 12.83 0.67
N GLY A 203 -4.62 11.87 1.09
CA GLY A 203 -4.59 10.57 0.45
C GLY A 203 -3.22 9.96 0.24
N THR A 204 -3.20 8.66 0.03
CA THR A 204 -2.00 7.91 -0.32
C THR A 204 -2.19 7.25 -1.67
N LYS A 205 -1.20 7.41 -2.55
CA LYS A 205 -1.14 6.80 -3.88
C LYS A 205 -0.04 5.76 -3.91
N VAL A 206 -0.27 4.67 -4.61
CA VAL A 206 0.76 3.64 -4.76
C VAL A 206 1.44 3.77 -6.10
N ARG A 207 2.64 4.31 -6.07
CA ARG A 207 3.59 4.06 -7.13
C ARG A 207 5.01 4.14 -6.60
N GLY A 208 5.82 3.17 -6.99
CA GLY A 208 7.21 2.89 -6.74
C GLY A 208 8.18 3.96 -6.24
N GLY A 209 7.76 4.82 -5.31
CA GLY A 209 8.63 5.78 -4.64
C GLY A 209 9.08 6.99 -5.46
N LYS A 210 8.52 7.23 -6.63
CA LYS A 210 8.75 8.47 -7.40
C LYS A 210 7.69 9.50 -7.02
N LEU A 211 8.15 10.69 -6.59
CA LEU A 211 7.29 11.80 -6.16
C LEU A 211 6.61 12.58 -7.31
N GLY A 212 6.74 12.14 -8.55
CA GLY A 212 6.16 12.80 -9.73
C GLY A 212 4.62 12.86 -9.74
N LYS A 213 4.04 13.66 -10.62
CA LYS A 213 2.59 13.76 -10.86
C LYS A 213 2.00 12.38 -11.13
N THR A 214 0.97 11.97 -10.40
CA THR A 214 0.28 10.71 -10.63
C THR A 214 -1.23 10.93 -10.65
N ASN A 215 -1.88 10.56 -11.76
CA ASN A 215 -3.35 10.53 -11.89
C ASN A 215 -3.96 9.21 -11.42
N LYS A 216 -3.20 8.41 -10.64
CA LYS A 216 -3.60 7.08 -10.23
C LYS A 216 -4.56 7.09 -9.05
N PRO A 217 -5.40 6.05 -8.92
CA PRO A 217 -6.31 5.91 -7.80
C PRO A 217 -5.59 6.08 -6.46
N ALA A 218 -6.20 6.80 -5.55
CA ALA A 218 -5.72 7.06 -4.20
C ALA A 218 -6.61 6.36 -3.17
N MET A 219 -6.15 6.28 -1.94
CA MET A 219 -6.97 5.97 -0.78
C MET A 219 -6.78 7.05 0.28
N HIS A 220 -7.81 7.31 1.05
CA HIS A 220 -7.77 8.24 2.18
C HIS A 220 -8.52 7.67 3.38
N TYR A 221 -8.36 8.31 4.52
CA TYR A 221 -9.19 8.08 5.70
C TYR A 221 -10.14 9.26 5.89
N GLY A 222 -11.41 8.98 6.09
CA GLY A 222 -12.43 10.01 6.25
C GLY A 222 -13.67 9.48 6.97
N LYS A 223 -14.41 10.40 7.60
CA LYS A 223 -15.72 10.13 8.21
C LYS A 223 -16.79 9.88 7.17
#